data_e20f8b8db2e129f4a72410ff4e58317a
#
_entry.id   e20f8b8db2e129f4a72410ff4e58317a
#
_cell.length_a   1.000
_cell.length_b   1.000
_cell.length_c   1.000
_cell.angle_alpha   90.00
_cell.angle_beta   90.00
_cell.angle_gamma   90.00
#
_symmetry.space_group_name_H-M   'P 1'
#
loop_
_entity.id
_entity.type
_entity.pdbx_description
1 polymer ?
#
loop_
_entity_poly.entity_id
_entity_poly.type
_entity_poly.pdbx_seq_one_letter_code
_entity_poly.pdbx_strand_id
1 'polypeptide(L)'
;MRVAMIGTGYVGLVSGACFAHFGHHVTCVDKDADKIAALSRGEIPIYEPGLTELVRTNVGDHRLAFSTELSDPVAAADAVFIAVGTPSRRGDGHADLSYVYAAAREIAAALRGTTAVVTKSTVPVGTGDEVETIIREQRPDADVCVVSNPEFLREGAAIRDFMHPDRIVVGVEDPRAREILAEIYRPLYLNAAPILYTDRRTAELIKYASNAFLATKITFINEVADLCEKVGADVQEVARGMGLDNRIGSKFLHAGPGYGGSCFPKDALALIKTGQDHEAPLRILETVVAVNDQRKRAMARKVATALGGNLRGKTVAVLGLTFKPNTDDLREAPALAVITALQDMGAKVRAYDPAGMPQAKNVLSGVTYADNAYACAENAEALVIITEWEQFRALDLGRLKATMAQPVVVDLRNVYPPEELRKHGFRYQGIGRAWHDAR
;
A
#
# COMPACT_ATOMS: atom_id res chain seq x y z
N MET A 1 9.30 -7.50 26.98
CA MET A 1 8.31 -6.45 27.30
C MET A 1 6.90 -6.93 27.01
N ARG A 2 5.89 -6.34 27.64
CA ARG A 2 4.47 -6.57 27.36
C ARG A 2 3.94 -5.44 26.49
N VAL A 3 3.33 -5.78 25.37
CA VAL A 3 2.84 -4.83 24.36
C VAL A 3 1.36 -5.06 24.12
N ALA A 4 0.56 -4.00 24.17
CA ALA A 4 -0.82 -4.02 23.68
C ALA A 4 -0.87 -3.34 22.30
N MET A 5 -1.42 -4.02 21.30
CA MET A 5 -1.57 -3.51 19.94
C MET A 5 -3.06 -3.25 19.67
N ILE A 6 -3.47 -2.00 19.58
CA ILE A 6 -4.87 -1.63 19.40
C ILE A 6 -5.17 -1.47 17.89
N GLY A 7 -5.99 -2.35 17.40
CA GLY A 7 -6.30 -2.54 15.97
C GLY A 7 -5.56 -3.73 15.38
N THR A 8 -6.31 -4.62 14.71
CA THR A 8 -5.79 -5.80 14.01
C THR A 8 -5.96 -5.65 12.49
N GLY A 9 -5.86 -4.42 11.99
CA GLY A 9 -5.70 -4.14 10.58
C GLY A 9 -4.30 -4.57 10.10
N TYR A 10 -3.98 -4.23 8.86
CA TYR A 10 -2.72 -4.63 8.23
C TYR A 10 -1.50 -4.25 9.10
N VAL A 11 -1.40 -2.99 9.50
CA VAL A 11 -0.28 -2.46 10.30
C VAL A 11 -0.22 -3.12 11.68
N GLY A 12 -1.37 -3.19 12.38
CA GLY A 12 -1.41 -3.72 13.75
C GLY A 12 -1.11 -5.20 13.81
N LEU A 13 -1.69 -6.00 12.93
CA LEU A 13 -1.48 -7.46 12.95
C LEU A 13 -0.05 -7.84 12.56
N VAL A 14 0.50 -7.22 11.49
CA VAL A 14 1.90 -7.46 11.09
C VAL A 14 2.86 -7.01 12.16
N SER A 15 2.69 -5.79 12.71
CA SER A 15 3.57 -5.27 13.75
C SER A 15 3.49 -6.11 15.03
N GLY A 16 2.28 -6.49 15.44
CA GLY A 16 2.07 -7.33 16.63
C GLY A 16 2.72 -8.70 16.51
N ALA A 17 2.55 -9.37 15.35
CA ALA A 17 3.18 -10.65 15.08
C ALA A 17 4.71 -10.56 15.02
N CYS A 18 5.27 -9.48 14.45
CA CYS A 18 6.71 -9.25 14.40
C CYS A 18 7.30 -8.94 15.78
N PHE A 19 6.62 -8.11 16.60
CA PHE A 19 7.05 -7.88 17.99
C PHE A 19 7.01 -9.16 18.83
N ALA A 20 5.98 -10.00 18.65
CA ALA A 20 5.92 -11.30 19.31
C ALA A 20 7.08 -12.22 18.88
N HIS A 21 7.44 -12.20 17.58
CA HIS A 21 8.59 -12.92 17.05
C HIS A 21 9.92 -12.43 17.64
N PHE A 22 10.02 -11.16 17.98
CA PHE A 22 11.17 -10.60 18.70
C PHE A 22 11.26 -11.05 20.16
N GLY A 23 10.29 -11.80 20.67
CA GLY A 23 10.27 -12.32 22.04
C GLY A 23 9.48 -11.47 23.02
N HIS A 24 8.72 -10.48 22.56
CA HIS A 24 7.80 -9.72 23.39
C HIS A 24 6.48 -10.49 23.59
N HIS A 25 5.80 -10.24 24.71
CA HIS A 25 4.42 -10.72 24.92
C HIS A 25 3.46 -9.67 24.38
N VAL A 26 2.76 -10.00 23.28
CA VAL A 26 1.89 -9.09 22.56
C VAL A 26 0.45 -9.52 22.66
N THR A 27 -0.45 -8.62 23.04
CA THR A 27 -1.89 -8.80 22.90
C THR A 27 -2.42 -7.83 21.84
N CYS A 28 -2.93 -8.37 20.73
CA CYS A 28 -3.61 -7.59 19.71
C CYS A 28 -5.10 -7.48 20.06
N VAL A 29 -5.60 -6.25 20.10
CA VAL A 29 -6.99 -5.93 20.49
C VAL A 29 -7.74 -5.34 19.32
N ASP A 30 -8.95 -5.84 19.06
CA ASP A 30 -9.86 -5.27 18.05
C ASP A 30 -11.31 -5.41 18.53
N LYS A 31 -12.15 -4.44 18.22
CA LYS A 31 -13.58 -4.45 18.58
C LYS A 31 -14.40 -5.44 17.76
N ASP A 32 -13.89 -5.86 16.62
CA ASP A 32 -14.53 -6.82 15.73
C ASP A 32 -14.37 -8.24 16.30
N ALA A 33 -15.43 -8.73 16.94
CA ALA A 33 -15.43 -10.03 17.60
C ALA A 33 -15.26 -11.19 16.60
N ASP A 34 -15.85 -11.08 15.40
CA ASP A 34 -15.74 -12.12 14.37
C ASP A 34 -14.28 -12.23 13.87
N LYS A 35 -13.63 -11.08 13.69
CA LYS A 35 -12.24 -11.00 13.31
C LYS A 35 -11.30 -11.56 14.38
N ILE A 36 -11.53 -11.23 15.65
CA ILE A 36 -10.76 -11.79 16.78
C ILE A 36 -10.98 -13.30 16.90
N ALA A 37 -12.22 -13.78 16.73
CA ALA A 37 -12.49 -15.21 16.72
C ALA A 37 -11.79 -15.94 15.57
N ALA A 38 -11.76 -15.36 14.37
CA ALA A 38 -11.03 -15.89 13.22
C ALA A 38 -9.52 -15.96 13.50
N LEU A 39 -8.92 -14.85 13.96
CA LEU A 39 -7.51 -14.79 14.33
C LEU A 39 -7.12 -15.81 15.40
N SER A 40 -8.00 -16.03 16.41
CA SER A 40 -7.79 -17.01 17.48
C SER A 40 -7.82 -18.47 16.96
N ARG A 41 -8.48 -18.71 15.84
CA ARG A 41 -8.45 -20.01 15.12
C ARG A 41 -7.28 -20.13 14.14
N GLY A 42 -6.45 -19.08 13.99
CA GLY A 42 -5.33 -19.03 13.04
C GLY A 42 -5.78 -18.67 11.60
N GLU A 43 -6.99 -18.14 11.43
CA GLU A 43 -7.50 -17.60 10.16
C GLU A 43 -7.08 -16.13 10.02
N ILE A 44 -6.23 -15.83 9.03
CA ILE A 44 -5.66 -14.48 8.87
C ILE A 44 -6.50 -13.70 7.86
N PRO A 45 -7.14 -12.58 8.25
CA PRO A 45 -8.08 -11.84 7.41
C PRO A 45 -7.40 -10.89 6.40
N ILE A 46 -6.08 -10.94 6.28
CA ILE A 46 -5.30 -10.10 5.35
C ILE A 46 -4.34 -10.95 4.52
N TYR A 47 -4.10 -10.54 3.28
CA TYR A 47 -3.16 -11.20 2.39
C TYR A 47 -1.75 -10.61 2.60
N GLU A 48 -0.90 -11.34 3.32
CA GLU A 48 0.53 -11.03 3.47
C GLU A 48 1.34 -12.32 3.49
N PRO A 49 2.26 -12.53 2.54
CA PRO A 49 3.08 -13.73 2.48
C PRO A 49 3.83 -14.01 3.78
N GLY A 50 3.67 -15.23 4.32
CA GLY A 50 4.35 -15.67 5.55
C GLY A 50 3.65 -15.26 6.86
N LEU A 51 2.63 -14.41 6.85
CA LEU A 51 1.99 -13.93 8.08
C LEU A 51 1.25 -15.04 8.83
N THR A 52 0.58 -15.93 8.12
CA THR A 52 -0.13 -17.07 8.74
C THR A 52 0.79 -17.93 9.59
N GLU A 53 1.97 -18.27 9.07
CA GLU A 53 2.95 -19.06 9.80
C GLU A 53 3.53 -18.30 11.00
N LEU A 54 3.85 -17.01 10.78
CA LEU A 54 4.37 -16.14 11.83
C LEU A 54 3.39 -16.00 13.01
N VAL A 55 2.10 -15.80 12.74
CA VAL A 55 1.04 -15.74 13.76
C VAL A 55 0.90 -17.08 14.48
N ARG A 56 0.78 -18.18 13.72
CA ARG A 56 0.62 -19.51 14.28
C ARG A 56 1.75 -19.88 15.25
N THR A 57 2.99 -19.65 14.85
CA THR A 57 4.17 -19.90 15.67
C THR A 57 4.12 -19.12 16.97
N ASN A 58 3.85 -17.81 16.91
CA ASN A 58 3.87 -16.95 18.10
C ASN A 58 2.67 -17.17 19.03
N VAL A 59 1.51 -17.58 18.50
CA VAL A 59 0.37 -18.03 19.33
C VAL A 59 0.73 -19.34 20.04
N GLY A 60 1.33 -20.31 19.33
CA GLY A 60 1.78 -21.56 19.91
C GLY A 60 2.83 -21.39 21.02
N ASP A 61 3.71 -20.41 20.87
CA ASP A 61 4.73 -20.04 21.86
C ASP A 61 4.19 -19.15 23.01
N HIS A 62 2.90 -18.86 23.05
CA HIS A 62 2.25 -17.99 24.03
C HIS A 62 2.82 -16.55 24.08
N ARG A 63 3.38 -16.08 22.96
CA ARG A 63 3.87 -14.71 22.82
C ARG A 63 2.89 -13.76 22.12
N LEU A 64 1.92 -14.30 21.39
CA LEU A 64 0.88 -13.53 20.72
C LEU A 64 -0.50 -14.00 21.16
N ALA A 65 -1.35 -13.06 21.57
CA ALA A 65 -2.73 -13.29 21.93
C ALA A 65 -3.66 -12.28 21.27
N PHE A 66 -4.95 -12.62 21.17
CA PHE A 66 -5.99 -11.76 20.61
C PHE A 66 -7.10 -11.55 21.61
N SER A 67 -7.67 -10.35 21.67
CA SER A 67 -8.74 -9.99 22.61
C SER A 67 -9.69 -8.96 22.00
N THR A 68 -10.95 -9.03 22.39
CA THR A 68 -11.92 -7.92 22.18
C THR A 68 -11.89 -6.90 23.31
N GLU A 69 -11.34 -7.28 24.46
CA GLU A 69 -11.27 -6.45 25.67
C GLU A 69 -9.90 -5.74 25.72
N LEU A 70 -9.96 -4.40 25.88
CA LEU A 70 -8.77 -3.54 25.90
C LEU A 70 -8.19 -3.38 27.31
N SER A 71 -9.01 -3.42 28.36
CA SER A 71 -8.66 -2.98 29.72
C SER A 71 -7.48 -3.73 30.31
N ASP A 72 -7.50 -5.06 30.32
CA ASP A 72 -6.45 -5.87 30.93
C ASP A 72 -5.13 -5.83 30.13
N PRO A 73 -5.15 -5.96 28.78
CA PRO A 73 -3.95 -5.77 27.98
C PRO A 73 -3.27 -4.43 28.19
N VAL A 74 -4.02 -3.32 28.25
CA VAL A 74 -3.48 -1.97 28.45
C VAL A 74 -2.94 -1.81 29.87
N ALA A 75 -3.69 -2.26 30.88
CA ALA A 75 -3.28 -2.17 32.28
C ALA A 75 -1.97 -2.90 32.58
N ALA A 76 -1.66 -3.94 31.81
CA ALA A 76 -0.47 -4.77 31.97
C ALA A 76 0.71 -4.36 31.05
N ALA A 77 0.49 -3.46 30.09
CA ALA A 77 1.46 -3.16 29.04
C ALA A 77 2.54 -2.16 29.48
N ASP A 78 3.78 -2.41 29.04
CA ASP A 78 4.87 -1.44 29.07
C ASP A 78 4.70 -0.40 27.95
N ALA A 79 4.13 -0.85 26.79
CA ALA A 79 3.79 0.02 25.67
C ALA A 79 2.46 -0.39 25.03
N VAL A 80 1.65 0.61 24.67
CA VAL A 80 0.38 0.46 23.96
C VAL A 80 0.50 1.13 22.61
N PHE A 81 0.37 0.36 21.53
CA PHE A 81 0.43 0.87 20.17
C PHE A 81 -0.97 1.10 19.61
N ILE A 82 -1.25 2.30 19.12
CA ILE A 82 -2.46 2.64 18.39
C ILE A 82 -2.19 2.39 16.90
N ALA A 83 -2.78 1.33 16.36
CA ALA A 83 -2.64 0.89 14.96
C ALA A 83 -4.02 0.75 14.29
N VAL A 84 -4.92 1.68 14.57
CA VAL A 84 -6.28 1.73 14.03
C VAL A 84 -6.30 2.43 12.66
N GLY A 85 -7.37 2.20 11.89
CA GLY A 85 -7.55 2.83 10.58
C GLY A 85 -7.67 4.35 10.65
N THR A 86 -7.10 5.03 9.64
CA THR A 86 -7.22 6.48 9.43
C THR A 86 -7.69 6.73 7.99
N PRO A 87 -8.95 6.37 7.65
CA PRO A 87 -9.45 6.53 6.29
C PRO A 87 -9.56 8.02 5.91
N SER A 88 -9.56 8.32 4.61
CA SER A 88 -9.87 9.67 4.15
C SER A 88 -11.34 10.00 4.41
N ARG A 89 -11.62 11.18 4.94
CA ARG A 89 -12.98 11.70 5.06
C ARG A 89 -13.53 12.01 3.68
N ARG A 90 -14.78 11.61 3.45
CA ARG A 90 -15.46 11.92 2.19
C ARG A 90 -15.68 13.42 2.08
N GLY A 91 -15.22 14.01 0.98
CA GLY A 91 -15.48 15.39 0.57
C GLY A 91 -14.41 16.41 0.88
N ASP A 92 -13.56 16.24 1.89
CA ASP A 92 -12.56 17.25 2.27
C ASP A 92 -11.08 16.78 2.23
N GLY A 93 -10.85 15.47 2.08
CA GLY A 93 -9.50 14.90 1.99
C GLY A 93 -8.74 14.79 3.32
N HIS A 94 -9.33 15.20 4.45
CA HIS A 94 -8.73 15.01 5.77
C HIS A 94 -8.70 13.53 6.15
N ALA A 95 -7.75 13.14 6.99
CA ALA A 95 -7.79 11.86 7.68
C ALA A 95 -8.90 11.84 8.74
N ASP A 96 -9.68 10.76 8.80
CA ASP A 96 -10.61 10.54 9.90
C ASP A 96 -9.86 9.98 11.11
N LEU A 97 -9.71 10.81 12.14
CA LEU A 97 -9.02 10.50 13.38
C LEU A 97 -9.94 10.01 14.50
N SER A 98 -11.23 9.86 14.22
CA SER A 98 -12.24 9.45 15.23
C SER A 98 -11.86 8.14 15.92
N TYR A 99 -11.30 7.18 15.17
CA TYR A 99 -10.84 5.89 15.71
C TYR A 99 -9.59 6.05 16.59
N VAL A 100 -8.66 6.95 16.24
CA VAL A 100 -7.46 7.24 17.04
C VAL A 100 -7.85 7.88 18.36
N TYR A 101 -8.74 8.87 18.32
CA TYR A 101 -9.20 9.56 19.52
C TYR A 101 -10.08 8.69 20.41
N ALA A 102 -10.90 7.81 19.82
CA ALA A 102 -11.66 6.82 20.59
C ALA A 102 -10.72 5.84 21.30
N ALA A 103 -9.70 5.33 20.60
CA ALA A 103 -8.69 4.46 21.19
C ALA A 103 -7.94 5.17 22.33
N ALA A 104 -7.55 6.45 22.16
CA ALA A 104 -6.87 7.23 23.20
C ALA A 104 -7.71 7.36 24.48
N ARG A 105 -9.03 7.61 24.34
CA ARG A 105 -9.95 7.67 25.50
C ARG A 105 -10.06 6.33 26.22
N GLU A 106 -10.21 5.24 25.50
CA GLU A 106 -10.33 3.90 26.07
C GLU A 106 -9.03 3.47 26.75
N ILE A 107 -7.88 3.78 26.12
CA ILE A 107 -6.56 3.54 26.71
C ILE A 107 -6.43 4.33 28.02
N ALA A 108 -6.77 5.63 28.03
CA ALA A 108 -6.69 6.47 29.21
C ALA A 108 -7.43 5.87 30.42
N ALA A 109 -8.64 5.32 30.19
CA ALA A 109 -9.44 4.69 31.25
C ALA A 109 -8.76 3.43 31.85
N ALA A 110 -7.94 2.73 31.08
CA ALA A 110 -7.33 1.46 31.45
C ALA A 110 -5.87 1.58 31.96
N LEU A 111 -5.21 2.73 31.77
CA LEU A 111 -3.80 2.94 32.15
C LEU A 111 -3.55 2.67 33.63
N ARG A 112 -2.44 1.95 33.89
CA ARG A 112 -1.92 1.69 35.24
C ARG A 112 -0.39 1.67 35.20
N GLY A 113 0.24 2.54 36.02
CA GLY A 113 1.70 2.65 36.03
C GLY A 113 2.27 3.41 34.84
N THR A 114 3.59 3.37 34.69
CA THR A 114 4.31 4.03 33.58
C THR A 114 4.10 3.30 32.29
N THR A 115 3.49 3.94 31.29
CA THR A 115 3.16 3.32 30.01
C THR A 115 3.51 4.26 28.85
N ALA A 116 4.18 3.73 27.81
CA ALA A 116 4.34 4.44 26.54
C ALA A 116 3.11 4.23 25.65
N VAL A 117 2.37 5.28 25.35
CA VAL A 117 1.27 5.25 24.35
C VAL A 117 1.80 5.72 23.01
N VAL A 118 1.82 4.81 22.06
CA VAL A 118 2.54 4.95 20.78
C VAL A 118 1.57 5.02 19.61
N THR A 119 1.49 6.13 18.91
CA THR A 119 0.73 6.23 17.66
C THR A 119 1.55 5.63 16.54
N LYS A 120 1.12 4.46 16.04
CA LYS A 120 1.71 3.79 14.90
C LYS A 120 0.92 4.03 13.61
N SER A 121 -0.35 4.31 13.70
CA SER A 121 -1.19 4.77 12.59
C SER A 121 -0.57 5.98 11.90
N THR A 122 -0.72 6.07 10.57
CA THR A 122 -0.34 7.27 9.82
C THR A 122 -1.34 8.38 10.09
N VAL A 123 -0.89 9.45 10.72
CA VAL A 123 -1.72 10.54 11.23
C VAL A 123 -1.16 11.92 10.84
N PRO A 124 -2.00 12.95 10.64
CA PRO A 124 -1.56 14.33 10.44
C PRO A 124 -0.70 14.87 11.57
N VAL A 125 0.11 15.87 11.25
CA VAL A 125 0.99 16.55 12.20
C VAL A 125 0.18 17.16 13.36
N GLY A 126 0.63 16.90 14.59
CA GLY A 126 -0.03 17.35 15.83
C GLY A 126 -0.99 16.33 16.44
N THR A 127 -1.25 15.20 15.77
CA THR A 127 -2.14 14.17 16.32
C THR A 127 -1.60 13.57 17.62
N GLY A 128 -0.28 13.42 17.76
CA GLY A 128 0.32 12.95 19.02
C GLY A 128 0.07 13.91 20.19
N ASP A 129 0.04 15.20 19.95
CA ASP A 129 -0.28 16.22 20.95
C ASP A 129 -1.77 16.15 21.37
N GLU A 130 -2.66 15.94 20.40
CA GLU A 130 -4.09 15.71 20.67
C GLU A 130 -4.33 14.42 21.46
N VAL A 131 -3.63 13.34 21.12
CA VAL A 131 -3.69 12.08 21.88
C VAL A 131 -3.25 12.31 23.33
N GLU A 132 -2.17 13.05 23.56
CA GLU A 132 -1.73 13.39 24.92
C GLU A 132 -2.78 14.24 25.66
N THR A 133 -3.33 15.25 25.01
CA THR A 133 -4.39 16.09 25.55
C THR A 133 -5.60 15.26 25.98
N ILE A 134 -6.09 14.38 25.12
CA ILE A 134 -7.22 13.48 25.41
C ILE A 134 -6.94 12.60 26.63
N ILE A 135 -5.73 12.03 26.74
CA ILE A 135 -5.36 11.18 27.87
C ILE A 135 -5.29 12.01 29.16
N ARG A 136 -4.67 13.20 29.13
CA ARG A 136 -4.52 14.10 30.28
C ARG A 136 -5.85 14.67 30.77
N GLU A 137 -6.78 14.98 29.87
CA GLU A 137 -8.13 15.43 30.24
C GLU A 137 -8.91 14.35 31.01
N GLN A 138 -8.78 13.09 30.58
CA GLN A 138 -9.47 11.98 31.22
C GLN A 138 -8.76 11.44 32.46
N ARG A 139 -7.45 11.46 32.47
CA ARG A 139 -6.58 10.95 33.54
C ARG A 139 -5.41 11.91 33.77
N PRO A 140 -5.62 13.03 34.50
CA PRO A 140 -4.58 14.01 34.77
C PRO A 140 -3.40 13.43 35.53
N ASP A 141 -3.64 12.39 36.33
CA ASP A 141 -2.68 11.69 37.18
C ASP A 141 -1.94 10.53 36.48
N ALA A 142 -2.29 10.23 35.20
CA ALA A 142 -1.68 9.10 34.50
C ALA A 142 -0.17 9.30 34.29
N ASP A 143 0.60 8.31 34.65
CA ASP A 143 2.03 8.25 34.32
C ASP A 143 2.22 7.71 32.88
N VAL A 144 2.05 8.58 31.90
CA VAL A 144 2.04 8.26 30.49
C VAL A 144 3.04 9.09 29.70
N CYS A 145 3.70 8.45 28.75
CA CYS A 145 4.56 9.08 27.77
C CYS A 145 3.96 8.85 26.38
N VAL A 146 3.63 9.90 25.64
CA VAL A 146 3.07 9.78 24.29
C VAL A 146 4.15 9.85 23.23
N VAL A 147 4.08 8.95 22.26
CA VAL A 147 5.10 8.73 21.20
C VAL A 147 4.44 8.66 19.84
N SER A 148 5.05 9.24 18.82
CA SER A 148 4.70 9.03 17.40
C SER A 148 5.75 8.11 16.75
N ASN A 149 5.32 6.91 16.35
CA ASN A 149 6.20 5.91 15.72
C ASN A 149 5.57 5.40 14.41
N PRO A 150 5.60 6.20 13.36
CA PRO A 150 5.00 5.83 12.08
C PRO A 150 5.65 4.59 11.49
N GLU A 151 4.86 3.82 10.74
CA GLU A 151 5.33 2.65 10.01
C GLU A 151 5.74 3.00 8.57
N PHE A 152 6.58 2.16 7.96
CA PHE A 152 7.01 2.28 6.57
C PHE A 152 6.88 0.95 5.83
N LEU A 153 5.87 0.18 6.20
CA LEU A 153 5.60 -1.16 5.68
C LEU A 153 5.00 -1.08 4.27
N ARG A 154 5.34 -2.06 3.45
CA ARG A 154 4.73 -2.25 2.12
C ARG A 154 3.91 -3.53 2.14
N GLU A 155 2.63 -3.45 1.83
CA GLU A 155 1.78 -4.61 1.66
C GLU A 155 2.43 -5.64 0.72
N GLY A 156 2.35 -6.94 1.07
CA GLY A 156 3.01 -8.02 0.33
C GLY A 156 4.51 -8.18 0.60
N ALA A 157 5.11 -7.30 1.42
CA ALA A 157 6.50 -7.37 1.87
C ALA A 157 6.68 -6.80 3.30
N ALA A 158 5.59 -6.66 4.05
CA ALA A 158 5.58 -5.94 5.32
C ALA A 158 6.37 -6.65 6.42
N ILE A 159 6.33 -7.97 6.48
CA ILE A 159 7.15 -8.74 7.42
C ILE A 159 8.63 -8.46 7.17
N ARG A 160 9.07 -8.50 5.90
CA ARG A 160 10.46 -8.20 5.54
C ARG A 160 10.83 -6.77 5.89
N ASP A 161 9.96 -5.80 5.56
CA ASP A 161 10.19 -4.38 5.86
C ASP A 161 10.25 -4.12 7.37
N PHE A 162 9.50 -4.89 8.19
CA PHE A 162 9.54 -4.79 9.63
C PHE A 162 10.80 -5.41 10.23
N MET A 163 11.21 -6.58 9.71
CA MET A 163 12.40 -7.31 10.18
C MET A 163 13.71 -6.65 9.72
N HIS A 164 13.69 -5.96 8.58
CA HIS A 164 14.86 -5.31 7.97
C HIS A 164 14.50 -3.89 7.52
N PRO A 165 14.14 -2.99 8.45
CA PRO A 165 13.73 -1.63 8.09
C PRO A 165 14.93 -0.80 7.63
N ASP A 166 14.72 0.06 6.62
CA ASP A 166 15.71 1.06 6.22
C ASP A 166 15.96 2.09 7.36
N ARG A 167 14.96 2.35 8.19
CA ARG A 167 15.01 3.20 9.40
C ARG A 167 13.79 2.97 10.27
N ILE A 168 13.93 3.30 11.55
CA ILE A 168 12.84 3.43 12.52
C ILE A 168 12.77 4.90 12.92
N VAL A 169 11.58 5.51 12.91
CA VAL A 169 11.39 6.90 13.34
C VAL A 169 10.58 6.91 14.62
N VAL A 170 11.10 7.58 15.65
CA VAL A 170 10.48 7.68 16.97
C VAL A 170 10.43 9.15 17.37
N GLY A 171 9.24 9.72 17.34
CA GLY A 171 8.93 11.05 17.85
C GLY A 171 8.62 10.99 19.33
N VAL A 172 9.51 11.51 20.17
CA VAL A 172 9.43 11.37 21.61
C VAL A 172 10.13 12.52 22.33
N GLU A 173 9.47 13.08 23.33
CA GLU A 173 10.04 14.10 24.21
C GLU A 173 10.51 13.50 25.54
N ASP A 174 9.82 12.48 26.07
CA ASP A 174 10.12 11.85 27.36
C ASP A 174 11.24 10.80 27.24
N PRO A 175 12.36 10.94 27.96
CA PRO A 175 13.46 9.96 27.92
C PRO A 175 13.04 8.54 28.30
N ARG A 176 12.06 8.36 29.19
CA ARG A 176 11.58 7.03 29.62
C ARG A 176 10.93 6.28 28.44
N ALA A 177 10.13 6.98 27.62
CA ALA A 177 9.57 6.38 26.44
C ALA A 177 10.65 6.02 25.41
N ARG A 178 11.71 6.81 25.29
CA ARG A 178 12.86 6.48 24.45
C ARG A 178 13.51 5.16 24.86
N GLU A 179 13.69 4.94 26.18
CA GLU A 179 14.22 3.68 26.70
C GLU A 179 13.30 2.50 26.41
N ILE A 180 11.98 2.66 26.61
CA ILE A 180 10.98 1.64 26.31
C ILE A 180 11.03 1.26 24.81
N LEU A 181 11.01 2.24 23.92
CA LEU A 181 11.06 1.99 22.47
C LEU A 181 12.41 1.37 22.04
N ALA A 182 13.53 1.82 22.63
CA ALA A 182 14.85 1.23 22.39
C ALA A 182 14.87 -0.27 22.76
N GLU A 183 14.26 -0.65 23.88
CA GLU A 183 14.16 -2.05 24.30
C GLU A 183 13.24 -2.87 23.39
N ILE A 184 12.10 -2.31 22.94
CA ILE A 184 11.18 -2.98 22.04
C ILE A 184 11.85 -3.25 20.66
N TYR A 185 12.64 -2.30 20.14
CA TYR A 185 13.34 -2.44 18.87
C TYR A 185 14.76 -3.03 18.98
N ARG A 186 15.21 -3.36 20.20
CA ARG A 186 16.55 -3.93 20.44
C ARG A 186 16.90 -5.13 19.55
N PRO A 187 15.99 -6.06 19.22
CA PRO A 187 16.31 -7.18 18.33
C PRO A 187 16.76 -6.78 16.93
N LEU A 188 16.43 -5.57 16.48
CA LEU A 188 16.86 -5.03 15.18
C LEU A 188 18.30 -4.45 15.20
N TYR A 189 18.97 -4.43 16.36
CA TYR A 189 20.35 -3.93 16.49
C TYR A 189 21.33 -4.68 15.58
N LEU A 190 21.19 -6.00 15.44
CA LEU A 190 22.04 -6.82 14.57
C LEU A 190 21.90 -6.45 13.09
N ASN A 191 20.77 -5.89 12.70
CA ASN A 191 20.52 -5.43 11.33
C ASN A 191 21.05 -4.01 11.07
N ALA A 192 21.68 -3.39 12.08
CA ALA A 192 22.17 -2.01 12.04
C ALA A 192 21.10 -0.99 11.57
N ALA A 193 19.81 -1.30 11.81
CA ALA A 193 18.72 -0.41 11.46
C ALA A 193 18.82 0.90 12.28
N PRO A 194 18.98 2.07 11.64
CA PRO A 194 19.08 3.32 12.37
C PRO A 194 17.75 3.69 13.01
N ILE A 195 17.77 4.05 14.30
CA ILE A 195 16.63 4.64 14.98
C ILE A 195 16.83 6.16 15.01
N LEU A 196 15.97 6.88 14.30
CA LEU A 196 15.93 8.34 14.31
C LEU A 196 15.00 8.80 15.43
N TYR A 197 15.55 9.39 16.48
CA TYR A 197 14.78 10.04 17.53
C TYR A 197 14.60 11.53 17.18
N THR A 198 13.36 12.00 17.26
CA THR A 198 12.98 13.39 16.97
C THR A 198 11.76 13.78 17.81
N ASP A 199 11.20 14.96 17.65
CA ASP A 199 9.91 15.32 18.22
C ASP A 199 8.73 14.63 17.47
N ARG A 200 7.56 14.59 18.11
CA ARG A 200 6.38 13.90 17.57
C ARG A 200 5.92 14.47 16.22
N ARG A 201 5.83 15.79 16.11
CA ARG A 201 5.37 16.48 14.91
C ARG A 201 6.28 16.21 13.72
N THR A 202 7.59 16.22 13.95
CA THR A 202 8.58 15.88 12.93
C THR A 202 8.45 14.40 12.51
N ALA A 203 8.25 13.47 13.45
CA ALA A 203 8.05 12.06 13.13
C ALA A 203 6.80 11.83 12.26
N GLU A 204 5.69 12.48 12.59
CA GLU A 204 4.44 12.43 11.82
C GLU A 204 4.64 12.99 10.42
N LEU A 205 5.32 14.14 10.28
CA LEU A 205 5.60 14.77 8.97
C LEU A 205 6.53 13.92 8.11
N ILE A 206 7.54 13.26 8.69
CA ILE A 206 8.46 12.37 7.96
C ILE A 206 7.69 11.29 7.20
N LYS A 207 6.66 10.69 7.80
CA LYS A 207 5.86 9.66 7.14
C LYS A 207 5.15 10.20 5.90
N TYR A 208 4.43 11.31 6.04
CA TYR A 208 3.69 11.92 4.93
C TYR A 208 4.63 12.41 3.83
N ALA A 209 5.70 13.12 4.20
CA ALA A 209 6.68 13.64 3.25
C ALA A 209 7.37 12.51 2.46
N SER A 210 7.70 11.39 3.13
CA SER A 210 8.28 10.22 2.46
C SER A 210 7.32 9.63 1.42
N ASN A 211 6.05 9.41 1.78
CA ASN A 211 5.06 8.85 0.85
C ASN A 211 4.76 9.82 -0.30
N ALA A 212 4.67 11.12 -0.03
CA ALA A 212 4.49 12.16 -1.05
C ALA A 212 5.65 12.20 -2.04
N PHE A 213 6.89 12.09 -1.56
CA PHE A 213 8.06 12.07 -2.43
C PHE A 213 8.12 10.81 -3.31
N LEU A 214 7.76 9.65 -2.76
CA LEU A 214 7.68 8.42 -3.54
C LEU A 214 6.59 8.50 -4.63
N ALA A 215 5.43 9.06 -4.32
CA ALA A 215 4.37 9.33 -5.31
C ALA A 215 4.84 10.31 -6.40
N THR A 216 5.62 11.34 -6.02
CA THR A 216 6.23 12.29 -6.97
C THR A 216 7.19 11.59 -7.92
N LYS A 217 8.07 10.69 -7.43
CA LYS A 217 8.99 9.92 -8.29
C LYS A 217 8.24 9.09 -9.32
N ILE A 218 7.16 8.40 -8.92
CA ILE A 218 6.34 7.59 -9.83
C ILE A 218 5.67 8.49 -10.88
N THR A 219 5.09 9.62 -10.46
CA THR A 219 4.41 10.52 -11.39
C THR A 219 5.41 11.14 -12.36
N PHE A 220 6.57 11.58 -11.89
CA PHE A 220 7.64 12.13 -12.73
C PHE A 220 8.07 11.14 -13.82
N ILE A 221 8.41 9.89 -13.45
CA ILE A 221 8.84 8.91 -14.46
C ILE A 221 7.71 8.52 -15.41
N ASN A 222 6.45 8.63 -14.98
CA ASN A 222 5.30 8.43 -15.83
C ASN A 222 5.16 9.52 -16.90
N GLU A 223 5.39 10.79 -16.57
CA GLU A 223 5.41 11.89 -17.55
C GLU A 223 6.60 11.76 -18.50
N VAL A 224 7.78 11.39 -17.99
CA VAL A 224 8.95 11.08 -18.83
C VAL A 224 8.66 9.93 -19.79
N ALA A 225 7.89 8.91 -19.35
CA ALA A 225 7.47 7.82 -20.22
C ALA A 225 6.61 8.31 -21.40
N ASP A 226 5.67 9.20 -21.15
CA ASP A 226 4.82 9.77 -22.21
C ASP A 226 5.65 10.60 -23.20
N LEU A 227 6.69 11.30 -22.73
CA LEU A 227 7.64 11.98 -23.60
C LEU A 227 8.48 10.99 -24.41
N CYS A 228 8.99 9.92 -23.80
CA CYS A 228 9.77 8.89 -24.49
C CYS A 228 9.01 8.31 -25.69
N GLU A 229 7.70 8.06 -25.54
CA GLU A 229 6.85 7.58 -26.65
C GLU A 229 6.80 8.55 -27.85
N LYS A 230 6.95 9.84 -27.61
CA LYS A 230 6.90 10.89 -28.65
C LYS A 230 8.25 11.13 -29.33
N VAL A 231 9.34 11.00 -28.56
CA VAL A 231 10.68 11.28 -29.07
C VAL A 231 11.47 10.02 -29.47
N GLY A 232 10.87 8.83 -29.31
CA GLY A 232 11.50 7.55 -29.71
C GLY A 232 12.54 7.05 -28.70
N ALA A 233 12.49 7.49 -27.44
CA ALA A 233 13.35 6.98 -26.35
C ALA A 233 12.70 5.79 -25.64
N ASP A 234 13.48 5.09 -24.79
CA ASP A 234 12.99 4.02 -23.90
C ASP A 234 13.05 4.48 -22.43
N VAL A 235 11.89 4.55 -21.78
CA VAL A 235 11.79 4.99 -20.38
C VAL A 235 12.55 4.09 -19.41
N GLN A 236 12.69 2.79 -19.70
CA GLN A 236 13.45 1.90 -18.80
C GLN A 236 14.94 2.23 -18.83
N GLU A 237 15.51 2.58 -20.02
CA GLU A 237 16.88 3.03 -20.13
C GLU A 237 17.08 4.39 -19.48
N VAL A 238 16.12 5.33 -19.64
CA VAL A 238 16.14 6.61 -18.93
C VAL A 238 16.11 6.41 -17.42
N ALA A 239 15.18 5.59 -16.91
CA ALA A 239 15.07 5.28 -15.49
C ALA A 239 16.32 4.60 -14.93
N ARG A 240 16.91 3.68 -15.71
CA ARG A 240 18.19 3.02 -15.36
C ARG A 240 19.33 4.03 -15.28
N GLY A 241 19.48 4.87 -16.32
CA GLY A 241 20.53 5.91 -16.35
C GLY A 241 20.42 6.91 -15.20
N MET A 242 19.21 7.41 -14.93
CA MET A 242 18.95 8.29 -13.79
C MET A 242 19.24 7.60 -12.46
N GLY A 243 18.80 6.36 -12.31
CA GLY A 243 18.90 5.59 -11.07
C GLY A 243 20.32 5.21 -10.68
N LEU A 244 21.31 5.27 -11.59
CA LEU A 244 22.73 5.09 -11.29
C LEU A 244 23.31 6.26 -10.47
N ASP A 245 22.69 7.45 -10.52
CA ASP A 245 23.06 8.55 -9.63
C ASP A 245 22.50 8.26 -8.23
N ASN A 246 23.38 8.09 -7.24
CA ASN A 246 23.00 7.80 -5.85
C ASN A 246 22.14 8.89 -5.21
N ARG A 247 22.19 10.13 -5.70
CA ARG A 247 21.33 11.23 -5.25
C ARG A 247 19.85 11.03 -5.65
N ILE A 248 19.61 10.27 -6.73
CA ILE A 248 18.29 9.94 -7.27
C ILE A 248 17.87 8.55 -6.80
N GLY A 249 18.72 7.55 -6.98
CA GLY A 249 18.47 6.15 -6.66
C GLY A 249 17.46 5.48 -7.62
N SER A 250 17.59 4.19 -7.83
CA SER A 250 16.82 3.43 -8.82
C SER A 250 15.37 3.11 -8.39
N LYS A 251 15.07 3.14 -7.09
CA LYS A 251 13.75 2.75 -6.57
C LYS A 251 12.68 3.81 -6.94
N PHE A 252 11.47 3.34 -7.25
CA PHE A 252 10.30 4.16 -7.62
C PHE A 252 10.43 4.93 -8.95
N LEU A 253 11.27 4.43 -9.87
CA LEU A 253 11.39 4.92 -11.25
C LEU A 253 10.81 3.93 -12.27
N HIS A 254 9.84 3.11 -11.88
CA HIS A 254 9.15 2.19 -12.79
C HIS A 254 7.89 2.86 -13.33
N ALA A 255 7.89 3.19 -14.62
CA ALA A 255 6.72 3.75 -15.28
C ALA A 255 5.60 2.71 -15.40
N GLY A 256 4.36 3.18 -15.26
CA GLY A 256 3.18 2.32 -15.28
C GLY A 256 1.86 3.10 -15.42
N PRO A 257 0.72 2.49 -15.09
CA PRO A 257 -0.60 3.09 -15.25
C PRO A 257 -0.95 4.14 -14.18
N GLY A 258 -0.06 4.43 -13.26
CA GLY A 258 -0.25 5.28 -12.09
C GLY A 258 -0.08 4.50 -10.79
N TYR A 259 -0.06 5.23 -9.67
CA TYR A 259 -0.05 4.64 -8.33
C TYR A 259 -1.47 4.52 -7.75
N GLY A 260 -1.64 3.59 -6.83
CA GLY A 260 -2.85 3.34 -6.06
C GLY A 260 -2.50 2.79 -4.67
N GLY A 261 -3.39 1.99 -4.12
CA GLY A 261 -3.27 1.40 -2.79
C GLY A 261 -3.80 2.29 -1.68
N SER A 262 -3.75 1.79 -0.47
CA SER A 262 -4.33 2.45 0.71
C SER A 262 -3.52 3.64 1.23
N CYS A 263 -2.23 3.75 0.88
CA CYS A 263 -1.32 4.70 1.49
C CYS A 263 -1.11 5.96 0.63
N PHE A 264 -0.52 5.84 -0.56
CA PHE A 264 -0.10 7.01 -1.34
C PHE A 264 -1.22 7.99 -1.67
N PRO A 265 -2.40 7.56 -2.17
CA PRO A 265 -3.48 8.50 -2.47
C PRO A 265 -3.97 9.23 -1.22
N LYS A 266 -4.22 8.48 -0.14
CA LYS A 266 -4.71 9.01 1.12
C LYS A 266 -3.72 9.98 1.76
N ASP A 267 -2.45 9.60 1.84
CA ASP A 267 -1.43 10.37 2.53
C ASP A 267 -1.06 11.65 1.75
N ALA A 268 -1.07 11.58 0.40
CA ALA A 268 -0.88 12.76 -0.44
C ALA A 268 -2.00 13.80 -0.21
N LEU A 269 -3.27 13.36 -0.21
CA LEU A 269 -4.40 14.25 0.06
C LEU A 269 -4.35 14.85 1.46
N ALA A 270 -4.05 14.05 2.48
CA ALA A 270 -3.95 14.51 3.86
C ALA A 270 -2.81 15.53 4.03
N LEU A 271 -1.67 15.33 3.37
CA LEU A 271 -0.55 16.28 3.43
C LEU A 271 -0.86 17.57 2.67
N ILE A 272 -1.52 17.50 1.51
CA ILE A 272 -2.02 18.69 0.78
C ILE A 272 -2.93 19.51 1.70
N LYS A 273 -3.86 18.83 2.37
CA LYS A 273 -4.82 19.48 3.26
C LYS A 273 -4.13 20.13 4.47
N THR A 274 -3.18 19.40 5.09
CA THR A 274 -2.36 19.98 6.16
C THR A 274 -1.64 21.25 5.70
N GLY A 275 -1.06 21.23 4.50
CA GLY A 275 -0.41 22.42 3.92
C GLY A 275 -1.39 23.59 3.72
N GLN A 276 -2.61 23.32 3.24
CA GLN A 276 -3.65 24.35 3.06
C GLN A 276 -4.11 24.94 4.40
N ASP A 277 -4.34 24.10 5.41
CA ASP A 277 -4.80 24.52 6.73
C ASP A 277 -3.75 25.40 7.46
N HIS A 278 -2.47 25.23 7.12
CA HIS A 278 -1.35 26.02 7.65
C HIS A 278 -0.84 27.10 6.70
N GLU A 279 -1.60 27.49 5.67
CA GLU A 279 -1.25 28.53 4.70
C GLU A 279 0.09 28.26 3.96
N ALA A 280 0.49 26.99 3.87
CA ALA A 280 1.71 26.51 3.22
C ALA A 280 1.39 25.49 2.11
N PRO A 281 0.74 25.89 1.00
CA PRO A 281 0.25 24.97 -0.01
C PRO A 281 1.38 24.22 -0.72
N LEU A 282 1.19 22.90 -0.90
CA LEU A 282 2.17 21.99 -1.52
C LEU A 282 1.88 21.81 -3.02
N ARG A 283 2.21 22.82 -3.82
CA ARG A 283 1.88 22.90 -5.26
C ARG A 283 2.36 21.71 -6.09
N ILE A 284 3.57 21.20 -5.82
CA ILE A 284 4.11 20.04 -6.51
C ILE A 284 3.22 18.83 -6.23
N LEU A 285 2.84 18.60 -4.98
CA LEU A 285 2.04 17.44 -4.59
C LEU A 285 0.60 17.54 -5.13
N GLU A 286 -0.01 18.72 -5.15
CA GLU A 286 -1.31 18.97 -5.81
C GLU A 286 -1.27 18.54 -7.28
N THR A 287 -0.20 18.91 -8.00
CA THR A 287 0.02 18.54 -9.39
C THR A 287 0.22 17.03 -9.54
N VAL A 288 1.01 16.41 -8.67
CA VAL A 288 1.27 14.96 -8.68
C VAL A 288 -0.04 14.16 -8.58
N VAL A 289 -0.93 14.52 -7.67
CA VAL A 289 -2.24 13.86 -7.51
C VAL A 289 -3.09 14.02 -8.77
N ALA A 290 -3.21 15.25 -9.29
CA ALA A 290 -4.01 15.51 -10.49
C ALA A 290 -3.51 14.76 -11.73
N VAL A 291 -2.19 14.73 -11.95
CA VAL A 291 -1.56 14.01 -13.07
C VAL A 291 -1.76 12.50 -12.94
N ASN A 292 -1.61 11.95 -11.73
CA ASN A 292 -1.83 10.53 -11.48
C ASN A 292 -3.27 10.09 -11.80
N ASP A 293 -4.27 10.88 -11.40
CA ASP A 293 -5.68 10.56 -11.67
C ASP A 293 -6.03 10.64 -13.16
N GLN A 294 -5.50 11.65 -13.85
CA GLN A 294 -5.66 11.75 -15.31
C GLN A 294 -5.01 10.58 -16.04
N ARG A 295 -3.82 10.16 -15.57
CA ARG A 295 -3.09 9.04 -16.18
C ARG A 295 -3.85 7.73 -16.11
N LYS A 296 -4.44 7.37 -14.98
CA LYS A 296 -5.19 6.12 -14.82
C LYS A 296 -6.24 5.97 -15.95
N ARG A 297 -7.04 7.00 -16.20
CA ARG A 297 -8.06 7.02 -17.28
C ARG A 297 -7.45 7.03 -18.67
N ALA A 298 -6.30 7.70 -18.84
CA ALA A 298 -5.61 7.80 -20.13
C ALA A 298 -5.14 6.44 -20.67
N MET A 299 -4.92 5.44 -19.81
CA MET A 299 -4.49 4.11 -20.21
C MET A 299 -5.51 3.39 -21.11
N ALA A 300 -6.81 3.63 -20.92
CA ALA A 300 -7.84 3.08 -21.81
C ALA A 300 -7.71 3.61 -23.25
N ARG A 301 -7.29 4.88 -23.44
CA ARG A 301 -7.03 5.41 -24.79
C ARG A 301 -5.85 4.71 -25.46
N LYS A 302 -4.83 4.30 -24.70
CA LYS A 302 -3.72 3.50 -25.23
C LYS A 302 -4.21 2.16 -25.77
N VAL A 303 -5.11 1.48 -25.04
CA VAL A 303 -5.75 0.24 -25.49
C VAL A 303 -6.60 0.48 -26.75
N ALA A 304 -7.38 1.56 -26.79
CA ALA A 304 -8.17 1.92 -27.95
C ALA A 304 -7.29 2.15 -29.19
N THR A 305 -6.18 2.89 -29.04
CA THR A 305 -5.22 3.12 -30.14
C THR A 305 -4.65 1.80 -30.66
N ALA A 306 -4.28 0.87 -29.78
CA ALA A 306 -3.78 -0.45 -30.15
C ALA A 306 -4.80 -1.27 -30.95
N LEU A 307 -6.09 -1.02 -30.77
CA LEU A 307 -7.20 -1.70 -31.48
C LEU A 307 -7.82 -0.86 -32.62
N GLY A 308 -7.14 0.19 -33.06
CA GLY A 308 -7.57 1.01 -34.19
C GLY A 308 -8.64 2.07 -33.84
N GLY A 309 -8.72 2.48 -32.58
CA GLY A 309 -9.54 3.60 -32.10
C GLY A 309 -10.97 3.25 -31.69
N ASN A 310 -11.50 2.08 -32.02
CA ASN A 310 -12.85 1.67 -31.68
C ASN A 310 -12.86 0.42 -30.80
N LEU A 311 -13.44 0.52 -29.60
CA LEU A 311 -13.58 -0.60 -28.64
C LEU A 311 -14.99 -1.18 -28.59
N ARG A 312 -15.96 -0.58 -29.28
CA ARG A 312 -17.37 -0.98 -29.15
C ARG A 312 -17.57 -2.44 -29.54
N GLY A 313 -18.07 -3.22 -28.57
CA GLY A 313 -18.35 -4.64 -28.73
C GLY A 313 -17.13 -5.56 -28.69
N LYS A 314 -15.90 -5.01 -28.65
CA LYS A 314 -14.66 -5.80 -28.55
C LYS A 314 -14.47 -6.35 -27.15
N THR A 315 -13.92 -7.55 -27.05
CA THR A 315 -13.55 -8.19 -25.79
C THR A 315 -12.11 -7.83 -25.46
N VAL A 316 -11.90 -7.21 -24.29
CA VAL A 316 -10.59 -6.86 -23.76
C VAL A 316 -10.33 -7.72 -22.53
N ALA A 317 -9.28 -8.53 -22.59
CA ALA A 317 -8.79 -9.31 -21.45
C ALA A 317 -7.89 -8.42 -20.59
N VAL A 318 -8.13 -8.42 -19.28
CA VAL A 318 -7.38 -7.63 -18.28
C VAL A 318 -6.73 -8.57 -17.29
N LEU A 319 -5.41 -8.52 -17.17
CA LEU A 319 -4.63 -9.24 -16.17
C LEU A 319 -4.13 -8.27 -15.10
N GLY A 320 -4.54 -8.56 -13.86
CA GLY A 320 -4.19 -7.76 -12.69
C GLY A 320 -5.24 -6.69 -12.37
N LEU A 321 -5.82 -6.80 -11.17
CA LEU A 321 -6.83 -5.89 -10.64
C LEU A 321 -6.33 -5.14 -9.40
N THR A 322 -5.46 -5.77 -8.60
CA THR A 322 -4.85 -5.19 -7.42
C THR A 322 -3.87 -4.07 -7.81
N PHE A 323 -3.62 -3.12 -6.90
CA PHE A 323 -2.76 -1.97 -7.21
C PHE A 323 -1.29 -2.35 -7.41
N LYS A 324 -0.87 -3.52 -6.91
CA LYS A 324 0.44 -4.17 -7.10
C LYS A 324 0.35 -5.67 -6.84
N PRO A 325 1.38 -6.49 -7.21
CA PRO A 325 1.39 -7.91 -6.88
C PRO A 325 1.52 -8.17 -5.38
N ASN A 326 1.20 -9.41 -4.97
CA ASN A 326 1.31 -9.93 -3.61
C ASN A 326 0.43 -9.21 -2.58
N THR A 327 -0.73 -8.73 -3.01
CA THR A 327 -1.81 -8.18 -2.16
C THR A 327 -3.16 -8.44 -2.79
N ASP A 328 -4.22 -8.39 -2.01
CA ASP A 328 -5.62 -8.39 -2.47
C ASP A 328 -6.24 -6.98 -2.47
N ASP A 329 -5.44 -5.94 -2.19
CA ASP A 329 -5.90 -4.55 -2.07
C ASP A 329 -6.20 -3.92 -3.43
N LEU A 330 -7.45 -3.47 -3.59
CA LEU A 330 -7.98 -2.79 -4.78
C LEU A 330 -8.18 -1.29 -4.57
N ARG A 331 -7.94 -0.77 -3.36
CA ARG A 331 -8.19 0.64 -3.05
C ARG A 331 -7.35 1.52 -3.98
N GLU A 332 -8.03 2.44 -4.69
CA GLU A 332 -7.41 3.35 -5.66
C GLU A 332 -6.55 2.63 -6.72
N ALA A 333 -6.76 1.32 -6.96
CA ALA A 333 -6.00 0.57 -7.96
C ALA A 333 -6.23 1.16 -9.36
N PRO A 334 -5.18 1.35 -10.16
CA PRO A 334 -5.31 1.85 -11.53
C PRO A 334 -6.28 1.02 -12.38
N ALA A 335 -6.37 -0.29 -12.13
CA ALA A 335 -7.27 -1.18 -12.84
C ALA A 335 -8.73 -0.75 -12.77
N LEU A 336 -9.20 -0.20 -11.65
CA LEU A 336 -10.57 0.27 -11.50
C LEU A 336 -10.89 1.38 -12.52
N ALA A 337 -10.04 2.40 -12.60
CA ALA A 337 -10.22 3.51 -13.52
C ALA A 337 -10.04 3.09 -14.99
N VAL A 338 -9.08 2.20 -15.27
CA VAL A 338 -8.84 1.68 -16.63
C VAL A 338 -10.02 0.85 -17.11
N ILE A 339 -10.54 -0.08 -16.29
CA ILE A 339 -11.68 -0.95 -16.65
C ILE A 339 -12.93 -0.11 -16.88
N THR A 340 -13.24 0.83 -15.97
CA THR A 340 -14.39 1.72 -16.14
C THR A 340 -14.27 2.50 -17.45
N ALA A 341 -13.09 3.07 -17.76
CA ALA A 341 -12.89 3.82 -19.00
C ALA A 341 -12.98 2.93 -20.27
N LEU A 342 -12.54 1.67 -20.22
CA LEU A 342 -12.72 0.69 -21.30
C LEU A 342 -14.21 0.39 -21.55
N GLN A 343 -14.98 0.21 -20.45
CA GLN A 343 -16.43 -0.02 -20.53
C GLN A 343 -17.16 1.21 -21.09
N ASP A 344 -16.80 2.43 -20.66
CA ASP A 344 -17.33 3.69 -21.18
C ASP A 344 -17.09 3.82 -22.71
N MET A 345 -15.98 3.26 -23.21
CA MET A 345 -15.68 3.19 -24.65
C MET A 345 -16.37 2.01 -25.36
N GLY A 346 -17.21 1.24 -24.67
CA GLY A 346 -18.02 0.16 -25.21
C GLY A 346 -17.34 -1.21 -25.27
N ALA A 347 -16.19 -1.40 -24.61
CA ALA A 347 -15.53 -2.70 -24.52
C ALA A 347 -16.28 -3.66 -23.59
N LYS A 348 -16.24 -4.95 -23.92
CA LYS A 348 -16.57 -6.05 -22.99
C LYS A 348 -15.30 -6.44 -22.25
N VAL A 349 -15.30 -6.33 -20.93
CA VAL A 349 -14.11 -6.62 -20.13
C VAL A 349 -14.21 -8.00 -19.50
N ARG A 350 -13.16 -8.80 -19.69
CA ARG A 350 -12.92 -10.03 -18.98
C ARG A 350 -11.65 -9.85 -18.16
N ALA A 351 -11.67 -10.25 -16.88
CA ALA A 351 -10.56 -9.98 -15.96
C ALA A 351 -10.12 -11.23 -15.19
N TYR A 352 -8.83 -11.26 -14.86
CA TYR A 352 -8.25 -12.24 -13.95
C TYR A 352 -7.21 -11.57 -13.05
N ASP A 353 -7.28 -11.90 -11.76
CA ASP A 353 -6.29 -11.52 -10.75
C ASP A 353 -6.12 -12.67 -9.75
N PRO A 354 -4.90 -13.01 -9.34
CA PRO A 354 -4.64 -14.14 -8.43
C PRO A 354 -5.27 -14.01 -7.04
N ALA A 355 -5.48 -12.77 -6.54
CA ALA A 355 -5.93 -12.52 -5.19
C ALA A 355 -7.14 -11.55 -5.11
N GLY A 356 -7.21 -10.56 -6.00
CA GLY A 356 -8.15 -9.43 -5.88
C GLY A 356 -9.56 -9.68 -6.42
N MET A 357 -9.86 -10.80 -7.07
CA MET A 357 -11.17 -11.02 -7.71
C MET A 357 -12.36 -11.02 -6.73
N PRO A 358 -12.27 -11.58 -5.51
CA PRO A 358 -13.39 -11.49 -4.55
C PRO A 358 -13.79 -10.06 -4.23
N GLN A 359 -12.82 -9.19 -3.99
CA GLN A 359 -13.03 -7.77 -3.70
C GLN A 359 -13.49 -7.01 -4.95
N ALA A 360 -12.94 -7.36 -6.13
CA ALA A 360 -13.29 -6.73 -7.39
C ALA A 360 -14.78 -6.91 -7.77
N LYS A 361 -15.35 -8.07 -7.47
CA LYS A 361 -16.77 -8.36 -7.70
C LYS A 361 -17.72 -7.42 -6.94
N ASN A 362 -17.24 -6.82 -5.85
CA ASN A 362 -18.03 -5.89 -5.04
C ASN A 362 -17.98 -4.44 -5.57
N VAL A 363 -16.98 -4.10 -6.39
CA VAL A 363 -16.72 -2.72 -6.82
C VAL A 363 -16.77 -2.51 -8.33
N LEU A 364 -16.62 -3.57 -9.12
CA LEU A 364 -16.67 -3.52 -10.59
C LEU A 364 -17.91 -4.27 -11.08
N SER A 365 -18.79 -3.57 -11.78
CA SER A 365 -19.95 -4.16 -12.46
C SER A 365 -19.63 -4.42 -13.95
N GLY A 366 -20.35 -5.37 -14.58
CA GLY A 366 -20.23 -5.63 -16.01
C GLY A 366 -18.89 -6.25 -16.44
N VAL A 367 -18.14 -6.85 -15.51
CA VAL A 367 -16.89 -7.57 -15.76
C VAL A 367 -17.13 -9.08 -15.68
N THR A 368 -16.64 -9.82 -16.66
CA THR A 368 -16.60 -11.29 -16.62
C THR A 368 -15.28 -11.71 -15.96
N TYR A 369 -15.35 -12.53 -14.93
CA TYR A 369 -14.15 -13.02 -14.23
C TYR A 369 -13.78 -14.40 -14.73
N ALA A 370 -12.50 -14.62 -15.02
CA ALA A 370 -11.94 -15.88 -15.51
C ALA A 370 -11.14 -16.60 -14.44
N ASP A 371 -11.01 -17.93 -14.56
CA ASP A 371 -10.31 -18.76 -13.56
C ASP A 371 -8.78 -18.70 -13.70
N ASN A 372 -8.26 -18.26 -14.86
CA ASN A 372 -6.83 -18.13 -15.12
C ASN A 372 -6.58 -17.17 -16.29
N ALA A 373 -5.31 -16.82 -16.53
CA ALA A 373 -4.89 -15.86 -17.55
C ALA A 373 -5.27 -16.31 -18.99
N TYR A 374 -5.21 -17.60 -19.30
CA TYR A 374 -5.55 -18.12 -20.64
C TYR A 374 -7.06 -18.08 -20.90
N ALA A 375 -7.87 -18.49 -19.93
CA ALA A 375 -9.31 -18.36 -20.00
C ALA A 375 -9.74 -16.88 -20.07
N CYS A 376 -9.01 -16.00 -19.41
CA CYS A 376 -9.21 -14.56 -19.52
C CYS A 376 -8.96 -14.07 -20.96
N ALA A 377 -7.92 -14.54 -21.62
CA ALA A 377 -7.52 -14.13 -22.97
C ALA A 377 -8.30 -14.80 -24.11
N GLU A 378 -9.13 -15.82 -23.83
CA GLU A 378 -9.86 -16.57 -24.83
C GLU A 378 -10.75 -15.68 -25.73
N ASN A 379 -10.53 -15.73 -27.04
CA ASN A 379 -11.23 -14.90 -28.02
C ASN A 379 -11.21 -13.38 -27.75
N ALA A 380 -10.22 -12.90 -26.99
CA ALA A 380 -10.05 -11.46 -26.75
C ALA A 380 -9.32 -10.79 -27.93
N GLU A 381 -9.74 -9.55 -28.27
CA GLU A 381 -9.08 -8.72 -29.26
C GLU A 381 -7.83 -8.01 -28.72
N ALA A 382 -7.71 -7.86 -27.41
CA ALA A 382 -6.49 -7.39 -26.76
C ALA A 382 -6.33 -8.01 -25.36
N LEU A 383 -5.08 -8.20 -24.97
CA LEU A 383 -4.68 -8.47 -23.60
C LEU A 383 -4.05 -7.22 -23.00
N VAL A 384 -4.53 -6.80 -21.83
CA VAL A 384 -4.00 -5.64 -21.09
C VAL A 384 -3.44 -6.12 -19.76
N ILE A 385 -2.17 -5.83 -19.49
CA ILE A 385 -1.53 -6.16 -18.22
C ILE A 385 -1.46 -4.89 -17.37
N ILE A 386 -2.17 -4.89 -16.23
CA ILE A 386 -2.25 -3.72 -15.34
C ILE A 386 -1.45 -3.90 -14.06
N THR A 387 -1.35 -5.15 -13.55
CA THR A 387 -0.56 -5.48 -12.37
C THR A 387 0.46 -6.55 -12.72
N GLU A 388 1.70 -6.35 -12.29
CA GLU A 388 2.85 -7.16 -12.66
C GLU A 388 3.02 -8.42 -11.81
N TRP A 389 1.97 -9.23 -11.63
CA TRP A 389 2.06 -10.50 -10.93
C TRP A 389 3.11 -11.42 -11.58
N GLU A 390 3.89 -12.13 -10.75
CA GLU A 390 4.99 -12.97 -11.24
C GLU A 390 4.51 -14.03 -12.23
N GLN A 391 3.35 -14.65 -11.98
CA GLN A 391 2.77 -15.64 -12.91
C GLN A 391 2.45 -15.07 -14.29
N PHE A 392 2.25 -13.75 -14.45
CA PHE A 392 2.02 -13.14 -15.75
C PHE A 392 3.30 -12.98 -16.58
N ARG A 393 4.47 -13.08 -15.94
CA ARG A 393 5.77 -13.07 -16.63
C ARG A 393 6.14 -14.42 -17.24
N ALA A 394 5.50 -15.50 -16.78
CA ALA A 394 5.80 -16.88 -17.18
C ALA A 394 4.71 -17.50 -18.07
N LEU A 395 3.89 -16.69 -18.74
CA LEU A 395 2.87 -17.20 -19.65
C LEU A 395 3.50 -17.81 -20.90
N ASP A 396 2.96 -18.95 -21.33
CA ASP A 396 3.26 -19.52 -22.65
C ASP A 396 2.67 -18.61 -23.73
N LEU A 397 3.53 -17.86 -24.40
CA LEU A 397 3.14 -16.87 -25.42
C LEU A 397 2.57 -17.54 -26.67
N GLY A 398 3.02 -18.76 -27.01
CA GLY A 398 2.47 -19.52 -28.12
C GLY A 398 1.01 -19.89 -27.87
N ARG A 399 0.74 -20.47 -26.70
CA ARG A 399 -0.61 -20.80 -26.24
C ARG A 399 -1.49 -19.56 -26.13
N LEU A 400 -0.97 -18.47 -25.56
CA LEU A 400 -1.69 -17.22 -25.41
C LEU A 400 -2.14 -16.69 -26.77
N LYS A 401 -1.23 -16.63 -27.75
CA LYS A 401 -1.55 -16.19 -29.12
C LYS A 401 -2.61 -17.06 -29.76
N ALA A 402 -2.51 -18.39 -29.63
CA ALA A 402 -3.48 -19.32 -30.22
C ALA A 402 -4.89 -19.18 -29.61
N THR A 403 -4.99 -18.66 -28.38
CA THR A 403 -6.25 -18.51 -27.65
C THR A 403 -6.97 -17.21 -27.98
N MET A 404 -6.23 -16.15 -28.35
CA MET A 404 -6.76 -14.80 -28.61
C MET A 404 -7.35 -14.66 -30.01
N ALA A 405 -8.37 -13.79 -30.16
CA ALA A 405 -8.91 -13.41 -31.48
C ALA A 405 -7.92 -12.55 -32.26
N GLN A 406 -7.18 -11.67 -31.60
CA GLN A 406 -6.10 -10.86 -32.18
C GLN A 406 -4.88 -10.87 -31.27
N PRO A 407 -3.66 -11.01 -31.82
CA PRO A 407 -2.44 -11.06 -31.02
C PRO A 407 -1.98 -9.63 -30.64
N VAL A 408 -2.78 -8.91 -29.85
CA VAL A 408 -2.49 -7.55 -29.38
C VAL A 408 -2.27 -7.56 -27.88
N VAL A 409 -1.12 -7.09 -27.43
CA VAL A 409 -0.78 -6.95 -26.01
C VAL A 409 -0.48 -5.49 -25.67
N VAL A 410 -1.21 -4.96 -24.70
CA VAL A 410 -0.97 -3.65 -24.11
C VAL A 410 -0.45 -3.86 -22.68
N ASP A 411 0.85 -3.69 -22.52
CA ASP A 411 1.56 -3.98 -21.29
C ASP A 411 1.83 -2.68 -20.51
N LEU A 412 0.94 -2.38 -19.58
CA LEU A 412 1.02 -1.16 -18.79
C LEU A 412 2.07 -1.22 -17.65
N ARG A 413 2.79 -2.35 -17.53
CA ARG A 413 3.83 -2.56 -16.53
C ARG A 413 5.19 -2.92 -17.12
N ASN A 414 5.29 -3.03 -18.45
CA ASN A 414 6.52 -3.45 -19.13
C ASN A 414 7.08 -4.77 -18.59
N VAL A 415 6.20 -5.76 -18.36
CA VAL A 415 6.59 -7.07 -17.82
C VAL A 415 7.34 -7.92 -18.85
N TYR A 416 7.12 -7.63 -20.14
CA TYR A 416 7.77 -8.35 -21.24
C TYR A 416 8.77 -7.47 -22.01
N PRO A 417 9.91 -8.05 -22.44
CA PRO A 417 10.75 -7.42 -23.46
C PRO A 417 9.98 -7.34 -24.80
N PRO A 418 9.98 -6.19 -25.49
CA PRO A 418 9.27 -6.04 -26.78
C PRO A 418 9.67 -7.07 -27.83
N GLU A 419 10.96 -7.44 -27.89
CA GLU A 419 11.50 -8.42 -28.82
C GLU A 419 10.89 -9.82 -28.63
N GLU A 420 10.63 -10.20 -27.39
CA GLU A 420 10.04 -11.50 -27.08
C GLU A 420 8.61 -11.60 -27.62
N LEU A 421 7.78 -10.58 -27.39
CA LEU A 421 6.41 -10.53 -27.90
C LEU A 421 6.40 -10.51 -29.44
N ARG A 422 7.33 -9.76 -30.08
CA ARG A 422 7.48 -9.73 -31.52
C ARG A 422 7.85 -11.08 -32.14
N LYS A 423 8.82 -11.78 -31.56
CA LYS A 423 9.21 -13.14 -32.00
C LYS A 423 8.03 -14.11 -32.03
N HIS A 424 7.08 -13.96 -31.10
CA HIS A 424 5.85 -14.72 -31.06
C HIS A 424 4.74 -14.14 -31.96
N GLY A 425 5.01 -13.02 -32.65
CA GLY A 425 4.08 -12.39 -33.61
C GLY A 425 2.93 -11.64 -32.94
N PHE A 426 3.18 -11.04 -31.78
CA PHE A 426 2.27 -10.10 -31.15
C PHE A 426 2.51 -8.67 -31.64
N ARG A 427 1.44 -7.90 -31.76
CA ARG A 427 1.48 -6.45 -31.75
C ARG A 427 1.58 -6.01 -30.30
N TYR A 428 2.63 -5.27 -29.95
CA TYR A 428 2.94 -4.92 -28.58
C TYR A 428 3.00 -3.43 -28.34
N GLN A 429 2.33 -2.97 -27.29
CA GLN A 429 2.40 -1.61 -26.78
C GLN A 429 2.76 -1.63 -25.31
N GLY A 430 3.95 -1.16 -24.98
CA GLY A 430 4.38 -0.89 -23.61
C GLY A 430 4.13 0.55 -23.16
N ILE A 431 4.60 0.88 -21.95
CA ILE A 431 4.66 2.25 -21.41
C ILE A 431 6.03 2.84 -21.70
N GLY A 432 6.06 4.08 -22.21
CA GLY A 432 7.30 4.83 -22.42
C GLY A 432 8.20 4.24 -23.48
N ARG A 433 7.62 3.56 -24.47
CA ARG A 433 8.30 2.98 -25.62
C ARG A 433 7.51 3.27 -26.89
N ALA A 434 8.21 3.46 -27.99
CA ALA A 434 7.54 3.61 -29.28
C ALA A 434 6.70 2.37 -29.62
N TRP A 435 5.61 2.58 -30.35
CA TRP A 435 4.77 1.49 -30.87
C TRP A 435 5.58 0.57 -31.80
N HIS A 436 5.42 -0.71 -31.61
CA HIS A 436 6.07 -1.72 -32.45
C HIS A 436 5.02 -2.67 -33.04
N ASP A 437 4.81 -2.57 -34.34
CA ASP A 437 4.02 -3.55 -35.09
C ASP A 437 4.80 -4.87 -35.26
N ALA A 438 4.09 -5.99 -35.31
CA ALA A 438 4.65 -7.25 -35.74
C ALA A 438 5.02 -7.12 -37.24
N ARG A 439 6.30 -7.07 -37.57
CA ARG A 439 6.80 -7.23 -38.94
C ARG A 439 7.09 -8.68 -39.22
#